data_5b2c9617006abe95b63a41d58922f21c
#
_entry.id   5b2c9617006abe95b63a41d58922f21c
#
_cell.length_a   1.000
_cell.length_b   1.000
_cell.length_c   1.000
_cell.angle_alpha   90.00
_cell.angle_beta   90.00
_cell.angle_gamma   90.00
#
_symmetry.space_group_name_H-M   'P 1'
#
loop_
_entity.id
_entity.type
_entity.pdbx_description
1 polymer ?
#
loop_
_entity_poly.entity_id
_entity_poly.type
_entity_poly.pdbx_seq_one_letter_code
_entity_poly.pdbx_strand_id
1 'polypeptide(L)'
;MPPLSPASPGVDRRLFLSSLLGVAAAAGLSGCAGAGAAGTKSEGALSAPLAAKVPSGTSLKIASYQGSQELQLKLAGLTELPFAVSDWANIGAGPDVINAFRSKSLDVANNAGIPPIQAHYQGYDAKIVAINITRKPNYLFATKPGSDIQDVRGFKGRKLAFSQGQAQGVVLLRALKQAGIKYDDVELVPLTSNQFLTALQAGQVDIAPLANQQSPAYLKQYGSQGAHAITTDVVDLLNLLWAPTSVLADSAKAAAVAAYIPLWAKGQVWAYEHPDAWNEEFYVKTQNLTLAQARSITALANKPLFPPSWTEAVTWEQETADLLAEGGFVKAFKVDSLFDRRFEGIAAKAVAAEYRS
;
A
#
# COMPACT_ATOMS: atom_id res chain seq x y z
N MET A 1 -47.77 -38.93 12.44
CA MET A 1 -46.74 -39.97 12.38
C MET A 1 -46.34 -40.19 10.93
N PRO A 2 -45.15 -39.76 10.57
CA PRO A 2 -44.35 -40.46 9.61
C PRO A 2 -42.91 -40.59 10.11
N PRO A 3 -42.09 -41.44 9.50
CA PRO A 3 -40.94 -42.01 10.15
C PRO A 3 -39.61 -41.28 9.90
N LEU A 4 -38.69 -41.57 10.79
CA LEU A 4 -37.30 -41.09 10.91
C LEU A 4 -36.42 -41.47 9.68
N SER A 5 -35.58 -40.52 9.27
CA SER A 5 -34.45 -40.74 8.36
C SER A 5 -33.17 -41.07 9.15
N PRO A 6 -32.30 -41.95 8.62
CA PRO A 6 -31.10 -42.37 9.31
C PRO A 6 -29.92 -41.43 9.11
N ALA A 7 -29.05 -41.37 10.12
CA ALA A 7 -27.80 -40.67 10.19
C ALA A 7 -26.73 -41.21 9.24
N SER A 8 -25.91 -40.32 8.66
CA SER A 8 -24.72 -40.66 7.88
C SER A 8 -23.50 -40.79 8.82
N PRO A 9 -22.60 -41.76 8.59
CA PRO A 9 -21.44 -41.99 9.42
C PRO A 9 -20.29 -41.01 9.15
N GLY A 10 -19.68 -40.56 10.21
CA GLY A 10 -18.47 -39.72 10.20
C GLY A 10 -17.27 -40.49 9.65
N VAL A 11 -16.49 -39.82 8.80
CA VAL A 11 -15.20 -40.30 8.31
C VAL A 11 -14.10 -39.96 9.28
N ASP A 12 -13.49 -40.98 9.83
CA ASP A 12 -12.41 -40.93 10.82
C ASP A 12 -11.09 -40.50 10.15
N ARG A 13 -10.45 -39.45 10.64
CA ARG A 13 -9.25 -38.80 10.10
C ARG A 13 -7.92 -39.40 10.58
N ARG A 14 -7.89 -40.67 10.90
CA ARG A 14 -6.67 -41.34 11.39
C ARG A 14 -6.46 -42.65 10.68
N LEU A 15 -5.93 -42.62 9.42
CA LEU A 15 -5.28 -43.79 8.79
C LEU A 15 -4.77 -43.40 7.40
N PHE A 16 -3.61 -42.72 7.36
CA PHE A 16 -2.72 -42.75 6.18
C PHE A 16 -1.28 -42.43 6.63
N LEU A 17 -0.71 -43.36 7.35
CA LEU A 17 0.74 -43.47 7.56
C LEU A 17 1.06 -44.94 7.70
N SER A 18 1.51 -45.54 6.62
CA SER A 18 2.49 -46.63 6.63
C SER A 18 2.45 -47.42 5.32
N SER A 19 3.57 -47.43 4.73
CA SER A 19 4.16 -48.41 3.81
C SER A 19 4.77 -47.79 2.57
N LEU A 20 6.10 -47.73 2.59
CA LEU A 20 6.96 -48.33 1.58
C LEU A 20 8.44 -48.08 1.96
N LEU A 21 8.98 -49.09 2.63
CA LEU A 21 10.41 -49.31 2.75
C LEU A 21 10.86 -50.19 1.57
N GLY A 22 12.03 -49.87 1.03
CA GLY A 22 12.84 -50.86 0.29
C GLY A 22 13.23 -50.39 -1.11
N VAL A 23 14.44 -49.96 -1.37
CA VAL A 23 15.59 -50.71 -1.86
C VAL A 23 16.73 -49.71 -2.10
N ALA A 24 17.87 -49.99 -1.49
CA ALA A 24 19.14 -49.30 -1.70
C ALA A 24 19.82 -49.88 -2.97
N ALA A 25 20.50 -48.99 -3.72
CA ALA A 25 21.77 -49.32 -4.36
C ALA A 25 22.53 -48.04 -4.75
N ALA A 26 23.79 -48.07 -4.39
CA ALA A 26 24.78 -47.02 -4.52
C ALA A 26 25.19 -46.76 -5.97
N ALA A 27 25.50 -45.51 -6.26
CA ALA A 27 26.70 -45.08 -6.98
C ALA A 27 26.71 -43.56 -7.25
N GLY A 28 27.83 -42.93 -6.98
CA GLY A 28 28.20 -41.65 -7.68
C GLY A 28 28.23 -40.40 -6.82
N LEU A 29 29.35 -40.20 -6.12
CA LEU A 29 29.85 -38.89 -5.71
C LEU A 29 29.97 -37.95 -6.89
N SER A 30 29.25 -36.85 -6.87
CA SER A 30 29.72 -35.53 -7.33
C SER A 30 28.55 -34.52 -7.32
N GLY A 31 28.74 -33.37 -6.65
CA GLY A 31 27.86 -32.23 -6.84
C GLY A 31 27.18 -31.65 -5.60
N CYS A 32 27.89 -31.38 -4.52
CA CYS A 32 27.47 -30.33 -3.60
C CYS A 32 27.77 -28.98 -4.23
N ALA A 33 26.79 -28.40 -4.92
CA ALA A 33 26.74 -26.96 -5.21
C ALA A 33 25.34 -26.66 -5.77
N GLY A 34 24.45 -26.05 -5.01
CA GLY A 34 23.18 -25.63 -5.59
C GLY A 34 22.10 -25.06 -4.68
N ALA A 35 22.37 -24.80 -3.41
CA ALA A 35 21.37 -24.17 -2.53
C ALA A 35 21.68 -22.71 -2.17
N GLY A 36 22.79 -22.12 -2.69
CA GLY A 36 23.18 -20.73 -2.39
C GLY A 36 23.12 -19.76 -3.58
N ALA A 37 22.74 -20.21 -4.77
CA ALA A 37 22.96 -19.43 -6.00
C ALA A 37 21.80 -18.51 -6.43
N ALA A 38 20.62 -18.63 -5.82
CA ALA A 38 19.48 -17.77 -6.19
C ALA A 38 19.57 -16.38 -5.52
N GLY A 39 19.96 -16.30 -4.27
CA GLY A 39 20.12 -15.03 -3.56
C GLY A 39 21.27 -14.16 -4.11
N THR A 40 22.41 -14.76 -4.37
CA THR A 40 23.59 -14.05 -4.86
C THR A 40 23.45 -13.49 -6.29
N LYS A 41 22.67 -14.14 -7.15
CA LYS A 41 22.37 -13.63 -8.49
C LYS A 41 21.45 -12.42 -8.46
N SER A 42 20.49 -12.38 -7.55
CA SER A 42 19.53 -11.28 -7.37
C SER A 42 20.20 -10.04 -6.79
N GLU A 43 21.05 -10.18 -5.77
CA GLU A 43 21.82 -9.06 -5.19
C GLU A 43 22.81 -8.45 -6.19
N GLY A 44 23.51 -9.27 -6.97
CA GLY A 44 24.40 -8.80 -8.03
C GLY A 44 23.67 -8.04 -9.13
N ALA A 45 22.44 -8.44 -9.46
CA ALA A 45 21.62 -7.74 -10.46
C ALA A 45 21.13 -6.37 -9.96
N LEU A 46 20.82 -6.23 -8.66
CA LEU A 46 20.42 -4.94 -8.07
C LEU A 46 21.59 -3.97 -7.86
N SER A 47 22.84 -4.43 -7.91
CA SER A 47 24.04 -3.57 -7.86
C SER A 47 24.46 -3.02 -9.22
N ALA A 48 23.97 -3.60 -10.32
CA ALA A 48 24.29 -3.14 -11.67
C ALA A 48 23.60 -1.78 -11.97
N PRO A 49 24.26 -0.86 -12.68
CA PRO A 49 23.63 0.38 -13.14
C PRO A 49 22.37 0.13 -13.97
N LEU A 50 21.39 1.04 -13.88
CA LEU A 50 20.21 1.00 -14.73
C LEU A 50 20.59 1.23 -16.19
N ALA A 51 20.02 0.48 -17.11
CA ALA A 51 20.24 0.69 -18.53
C ALA A 51 19.68 2.06 -18.96
N ALA A 52 20.44 2.79 -19.79
CA ALA A 52 20.08 4.13 -20.23
C ALA A 52 18.87 4.17 -21.19
N LYS A 53 18.56 3.06 -21.84
CA LYS A 53 17.42 2.93 -22.76
C LYS A 53 16.63 1.66 -22.46
N VAL A 54 15.32 1.75 -22.63
CA VAL A 54 14.44 0.59 -22.54
C VAL A 54 14.58 -0.24 -23.81
N PRO A 55 14.92 -1.53 -23.75
CA PRO A 55 14.94 -2.40 -24.92
C PRO A 55 13.55 -2.50 -25.57
N SER A 56 13.51 -2.60 -26.90
CA SER A 56 12.25 -2.79 -27.64
C SER A 56 11.54 -4.06 -27.20
N GLY A 57 10.21 -4.05 -27.19
CA GLY A 57 9.39 -5.17 -26.75
C GLY A 57 9.26 -5.33 -25.23
N THR A 58 9.89 -4.44 -24.44
CA THR A 58 9.71 -4.43 -22.99
C THR A 58 8.29 -4.00 -22.62
N SER A 59 7.66 -4.70 -21.67
CA SER A 59 6.35 -4.35 -21.15
C SER A 59 6.30 -4.40 -19.62
N LEU A 60 5.42 -3.59 -19.02
CA LEU A 60 5.09 -3.58 -17.60
C LEU A 60 3.60 -3.78 -17.38
N LYS A 61 3.25 -4.43 -16.27
CA LYS A 61 1.92 -4.47 -15.66
C LYS A 61 1.94 -3.49 -14.48
N ILE A 62 1.10 -2.47 -14.53
CA ILE A 62 1.14 -1.33 -13.59
C ILE A 62 -0.18 -1.25 -12.83
N ALA A 63 -0.11 -1.10 -11.51
CA ALA A 63 -1.30 -0.83 -10.72
C ALA A 63 -1.85 0.56 -11.04
N SER A 64 -3.15 0.61 -11.33
CA SER A 64 -3.88 1.85 -11.60
C SER A 64 -5.25 1.79 -10.92
N TYR A 65 -5.26 2.04 -9.61
CA TYR A 65 -6.50 1.98 -8.84
C TYR A 65 -7.56 2.91 -9.42
N GLN A 66 -8.69 2.32 -9.81
CA GLN A 66 -9.79 3.01 -10.48
C GLN A 66 -9.35 3.78 -11.75
N GLY A 67 -8.31 3.32 -12.43
CA GLY A 67 -7.79 3.95 -13.64
C GLY A 67 -6.98 5.24 -13.40
N SER A 68 -6.68 5.59 -12.15
CA SER A 68 -6.10 6.90 -11.81
C SER A 68 -4.74 7.18 -12.46
N GLN A 69 -3.83 6.19 -12.48
CA GLN A 69 -2.48 6.39 -13.04
C GLN A 69 -2.54 6.59 -14.57
N GLU A 70 -3.30 5.73 -15.25
CA GLU A 70 -3.50 5.80 -16.70
C GLU A 70 -4.14 7.13 -17.09
N LEU A 71 -5.20 7.53 -16.37
CA LEU A 71 -5.92 8.78 -16.61
C LEU A 71 -5.03 10.00 -16.40
N GLN A 72 -4.19 10.02 -15.35
CA GLN A 72 -3.24 11.10 -15.13
C GLN A 72 -2.28 11.27 -16.31
N LEU A 73 -1.70 10.16 -16.81
CA LEU A 73 -0.81 10.21 -17.98
C LEU A 73 -1.54 10.71 -19.22
N LYS A 74 -2.73 10.22 -19.47
CA LYS A 74 -3.55 10.63 -20.62
C LYS A 74 -3.86 12.13 -20.58
N LEU A 75 -4.33 12.64 -19.46
CA LEU A 75 -4.72 14.05 -19.32
C LEU A 75 -3.50 14.99 -19.34
N ALA A 76 -2.36 14.52 -18.83
CA ALA A 76 -1.10 15.26 -18.88
C ALA A 76 -0.42 15.21 -20.27
N GLY A 77 -0.99 14.51 -21.27
CA GLY A 77 -0.38 14.35 -22.58
C GLY A 77 0.87 13.47 -22.60
N LEU A 78 1.03 12.60 -21.59
CA LEU A 78 2.20 11.73 -21.39
C LEU A 78 1.90 10.29 -21.89
N THR A 79 1.36 10.15 -23.08
CA THR A 79 0.90 8.87 -23.65
C THR A 79 1.99 8.12 -24.42
N GLU A 80 3.07 8.78 -24.81
CA GLU A 80 4.20 8.17 -25.49
C GLU A 80 5.14 7.54 -24.44
N LEU A 81 5.00 6.23 -24.23
CA LEU A 81 5.80 5.48 -23.28
C LEU A 81 6.93 4.74 -24.02
N PRO A 82 8.17 4.73 -23.49
CA PRO A 82 9.28 3.98 -24.09
C PRO A 82 9.20 2.46 -23.85
N PHE A 83 8.07 1.96 -23.34
CA PHE A 83 7.72 0.56 -23.08
C PHE A 83 6.23 0.36 -23.28
N ALA A 84 5.79 -0.88 -23.47
CA ALA A 84 4.37 -1.20 -23.51
C ALA A 84 3.80 -1.36 -22.08
N VAL A 85 2.58 -0.88 -21.83
CA VAL A 85 1.82 -1.30 -20.64
C VAL A 85 0.91 -2.44 -21.08
N SER A 86 1.22 -3.66 -20.61
CA SER A 86 0.44 -4.84 -20.98
C SER A 86 -0.84 -4.99 -20.13
N ASP A 87 -0.89 -4.32 -18.99
CA ASP A 87 -2.08 -4.27 -18.13
C ASP A 87 -2.03 -3.06 -17.19
N TRP A 88 -3.15 -2.33 -17.10
CA TRP A 88 -3.44 -1.35 -16.07
C TRP A 88 -4.34 -2.01 -15.02
N ALA A 89 -3.73 -2.65 -14.04
CA ALA A 89 -4.44 -3.45 -13.05
C ALA A 89 -5.20 -2.58 -12.04
N ASN A 90 -6.52 -2.76 -11.92
CA ASN A 90 -7.34 -2.07 -10.93
C ASN A 90 -7.14 -2.64 -9.52
N ILE A 91 -5.97 -2.37 -8.95
CA ILE A 91 -5.55 -2.83 -7.61
C ILE A 91 -5.01 -1.64 -6.82
N GLY A 92 -5.43 -1.49 -5.56
CA GLY A 92 -4.99 -0.38 -4.70
C GLY A 92 -4.64 -0.80 -3.27
N ALA A 93 -5.29 -1.82 -2.72
CA ALA A 93 -5.02 -2.26 -1.35
C ALA A 93 -3.68 -3.02 -1.27
N GLY A 94 -2.85 -2.67 -0.26
CA GLY A 94 -1.52 -3.27 -0.08
C GLY A 94 -1.50 -4.80 -0.05
N PRO A 95 -2.38 -5.49 0.69
CA PRO A 95 -2.45 -6.96 0.69
C PRO A 95 -2.74 -7.55 -0.70
N ASP A 96 -3.61 -6.91 -1.49
CA ASP A 96 -3.94 -7.37 -2.85
C ASP A 96 -2.75 -7.17 -3.80
N VAL A 97 -2.02 -6.06 -3.66
CA VAL A 97 -0.78 -5.80 -4.41
C VAL A 97 0.28 -6.86 -4.11
N ILE A 98 0.48 -7.24 -2.82
CA ILE A 98 1.42 -8.30 -2.45
C ILE A 98 1.04 -9.63 -3.12
N ASN A 99 -0.25 -9.97 -3.15
CA ASN A 99 -0.76 -11.18 -3.81
C ASN A 99 -0.55 -11.12 -5.33
N ALA A 100 -0.80 -9.96 -5.95
CA ALA A 100 -0.58 -9.74 -7.38
C ALA A 100 0.91 -9.83 -7.76
N PHE A 101 1.81 -9.33 -6.91
CA PHE A 101 3.25 -9.51 -7.08
C PHE A 101 3.67 -10.98 -6.99
N ARG A 102 3.15 -11.72 -5.99
CA ARG A 102 3.43 -13.16 -5.84
C ARG A 102 2.97 -13.99 -7.03
N SER A 103 1.82 -13.66 -7.59
CA SER A 103 1.29 -14.32 -8.79
C SER A 103 1.89 -13.80 -10.10
N LYS A 104 2.82 -12.83 -10.05
CA LYS A 104 3.44 -12.17 -11.22
C LYS A 104 2.41 -11.51 -12.16
N SER A 105 1.24 -11.17 -11.63
CA SER A 105 0.21 -10.42 -12.37
C SER A 105 0.42 -8.90 -12.30
N LEU A 106 1.45 -8.43 -11.60
CA LEU A 106 1.79 -7.02 -11.44
C LEU A 106 3.31 -6.85 -11.41
N ASP A 107 3.83 -5.79 -12.01
CA ASP A 107 5.25 -5.44 -12.01
C ASP A 107 5.56 -4.21 -11.15
N VAL A 108 4.65 -3.22 -11.10
CA VAL A 108 4.84 -1.96 -10.36
C VAL A 108 3.53 -1.55 -9.70
N ALA A 109 3.61 -1.10 -8.45
CA ALA A 109 2.46 -0.54 -7.73
C ALA A 109 2.77 0.80 -7.09
N ASN A 110 1.69 1.58 -6.88
CA ASN A 110 1.69 2.80 -6.09
C ASN A 110 0.94 2.56 -4.78
N ASN A 111 1.58 2.80 -3.64
CA ASN A 111 1.02 2.63 -2.31
C ASN A 111 1.62 3.61 -1.29
N ALA A 112 1.09 3.60 -0.06
CA ALA A 112 1.76 4.15 1.13
C ALA A 112 2.99 3.31 1.53
N GLY A 113 3.73 3.73 2.58
CA GLY A 113 4.95 3.04 3.05
C GLY A 113 4.71 1.63 3.61
N ILE A 114 3.56 1.35 4.19
CA ILE A 114 3.32 0.11 4.93
C ILE A 114 3.36 -1.18 4.10
N PRO A 115 2.79 -1.26 2.88
CA PRO A 115 2.82 -2.48 2.10
C PRO A 115 4.21 -3.07 1.84
N PRO A 116 5.29 -2.30 1.56
CA PRO A 116 6.64 -2.83 1.51
C PRO A 116 7.13 -3.47 2.83
N ILE A 117 6.81 -2.86 3.99
CA ILE A 117 7.12 -3.42 5.31
C ILE A 117 6.41 -4.77 5.50
N GLN A 118 5.13 -4.84 5.15
CA GLN A 118 4.33 -6.06 5.26
C GLN A 118 4.81 -7.16 4.29
N ALA A 119 5.17 -6.80 3.07
CA ALA A 119 5.75 -7.73 2.11
C ALA A 119 7.04 -8.35 2.66
N HIS A 120 7.94 -7.52 3.20
CA HIS A 120 9.18 -7.97 3.84
C HIS A 120 8.92 -8.92 5.02
N TYR A 121 8.01 -8.53 5.92
CA TYR A 121 7.60 -9.37 7.06
C TYR A 121 7.05 -10.74 6.64
N GLN A 122 6.33 -10.78 5.51
CA GLN A 122 5.80 -12.01 4.91
C GLN A 122 6.82 -12.78 4.07
N GLY A 123 8.10 -12.39 4.09
CA GLY A 123 9.18 -13.02 3.33
C GLY A 123 9.11 -12.78 1.83
N TYR A 124 8.45 -11.70 1.39
CA TYR A 124 8.40 -11.32 -0.02
C TYR A 124 9.33 -10.13 -0.29
N ASP A 125 10.24 -10.31 -1.24
CA ASP A 125 11.27 -9.32 -1.56
C ASP A 125 10.80 -8.37 -2.67
N ALA A 126 10.56 -7.12 -2.29
CA ALA A 126 10.22 -6.02 -3.17
C ALA A 126 10.93 -4.75 -2.70
N LYS A 127 11.15 -3.81 -3.61
CA LYS A 127 11.91 -2.58 -3.35
C LYS A 127 11.09 -1.35 -3.69
N ILE A 128 11.27 -0.30 -2.89
CA ILE A 128 10.80 1.06 -3.16
C ILE A 128 11.72 1.66 -4.22
N VAL A 129 11.11 2.19 -5.30
CA VAL A 129 11.80 2.72 -6.47
C VAL A 129 11.50 4.19 -6.74
N ALA A 130 10.45 4.76 -6.14
CA ALA A 130 10.18 6.20 -6.18
C ALA A 130 9.37 6.63 -4.95
N ILE A 131 9.51 7.88 -4.58
CA ILE A 131 8.88 8.47 -3.40
C ILE A 131 8.25 9.81 -3.76
N ASN A 132 7.02 9.99 -3.29
CA ASN A 132 6.30 11.25 -3.20
C ASN A 132 5.99 11.49 -1.72
N ILE A 133 6.40 12.63 -1.18
CA ILE A 133 6.16 13.02 0.22
C ILE A 133 4.89 13.85 0.32
N THR A 134 4.05 13.52 1.30
CA THR A 134 2.85 14.30 1.67
C THR A 134 3.07 14.97 3.01
N ARG A 135 2.64 16.25 3.17
CA ARG A 135 2.92 17.06 4.35
C ARG A 135 1.68 17.39 5.20
N LYS A 136 0.49 17.06 4.71
CA LYS A 136 -0.77 17.30 5.43
C LYS A 136 -1.44 15.97 5.76
N PRO A 137 -2.18 15.88 6.87
CA PRO A 137 -2.96 14.70 7.20
C PRO A 137 -3.96 14.35 6.09
N ASN A 138 -3.97 13.09 5.69
CA ASN A 138 -4.92 12.54 4.71
C ASN A 138 -6.09 11.80 5.36
N TYR A 139 -6.06 11.70 6.69
CA TYR A 139 -7.01 10.93 7.48
C TYR A 139 -7.52 11.73 8.66
N LEU A 140 -8.70 11.35 9.12
CA LEU A 140 -9.29 11.75 10.39
C LEU A 140 -9.89 10.53 11.06
N PHE A 141 -10.26 10.65 12.33
CA PHE A 141 -10.96 9.60 13.04
C PHE A 141 -12.47 9.91 13.05
N ALA A 142 -13.26 9.05 12.43
CA ALA A 142 -14.71 9.15 12.49
C ALA A 142 -15.23 8.30 13.65
N THR A 143 -16.21 8.84 14.37
CA THR A 143 -16.89 8.14 15.45
C THR A 143 -18.18 7.47 14.96
N LYS A 144 -18.64 6.40 15.62
CA LYS A 144 -19.95 5.82 15.35
C LYS A 144 -21.08 6.82 15.71
N PRO A 145 -22.30 6.63 15.19
CA PRO A 145 -23.48 7.38 15.65
C PRO A 145 -23.69 7.27 17.17
N GLY A 146 -24.13 8.35 17.80
CA GLY A 146 -24.36 8.41 19.24
C GLY A 146 -23.10 8.43 20.09
N SER A 147 -21.94 8.76 19.51
CA SER A 147 -20.67 8.78 20.23
C SER A 147 -20.52 10.01 21.12
N ASP A 148 -19.95 9.80 22.31
CA ASP A 148 -19.53 10.82 23.28
C ASP A 148 -18.05 11.21 23.16
N ILE A 149 -17.32 10.59 22.27
CA ILE A 149 -15.85 10.71 22.11
C ILE A 149 -15.53 11.98 21.34
N GLN A 150 -14.80 12.92 21.94
CA GLN A 150 -14.51 14.24 21.36
C GLN A 150 -13.07 14.38 20.86
N ASP A 151 -12.12 13.62 21.39
CA ASP A 151 -10.70 13.67 21.02
C ASP A 151 -10.03 12.29 21.16
N VAL A 152 -8.77 12.20 20.77
CA VAL A 152 -7.98 10.95 20.79
C VAL A 152 -7.84 10.38 22.21
N ARG A 153 -7.85 11.21 23.28
CA ARG A 153 -7.75 10.74 24.67
C ARG A 153 -8.96 9.91 25.07
N GLY A 154 -10.11 10.19 24.44
CA GLY A 154 -11.34 9.39 24.60
C GLY A 154 -11.30 8.01 23.95
N PHE A 155 -10.22 7.62 23.28
CA PHE A 155 -10.09 6.30 22.65
C PHE A 155 -9.84 5.18 23.65
N LYS A 156 -9.36 5.51 24.86
CA LYS A 156 -9.09 4.53 25.91
C LYS A 156 -10.34 3.70 26.25
N GLY A 157 -10.19 2.38 26.23
CA GLY A 157 -11.29 1.42 26.46
C GLY A 157 -12.26 1.26 25.30
N ARG A 158 -11.98 1.83 24.11
CA ARG A 158 -12.87 1.78 22.94
C ARG A 158 -12.42 0.77 21.91
N LYS A 159 -13.34 0.40 21.02
CA LYS A 159 -13.12 -0.45 19.86
C LYS A 159 -12.69 0.38 18.66
N LEU A 160 -11.49 0.19 18.20
CA LEU A 160 -10.90 0.97 17.12
C LEU A 160 -10.71 0.08 15.89
N ALA A 161 -11.21 0.50 14.72
CA ALA A 161 -10.97 -0.19 13.46
C ALA A 161 -9.47 -0.12 13.12
N PHE A 162 -8.84 -1.26 12.93
CA PHE A 162 -7.38 -1.36 12.72
C PHE A 162 -7.06 -2.19 11.48
N SER A 163 -6.27 -1.61 10.57
CA SER A 163 -5.74 -2.31 9.41
C SER A 163 -4.23 -2.42 9.51
N GLN A 164 -3.73 -3.61 9.78
CA GLN A 164 -2.29 -3.88 9.98
C GLN A 164 -1.44 -3.58 8.74
N GLY A 165 -2.00 -3.71 7.54
CA GLY A 165 -1.26 -3.59 6.27
C GLY A 165 -1.57 -2.33 5.47
N GLN A 166 -2.20 -1.31 6.06
CA GLN A 166 -2.63 -0.09 5.36
C GLN A 166 -2.32 1.17 6.19
N ALA A 167 -2.23 2.33 5.52
CA ALA A 167 -1.90 3.62 6.11
C ALA A 167 -2.77 4.00 7.31
N GLN A 168 -4.06 3.72 7.24
CA GLN A 168 -5.02 3.99 8.32
C GLN A 168 -4.62 3.34 9.66
N GLY A 169 -4.07 2.13 9.60
CA GLY A 169 -3.59 1.45 10.81
C GLY A 169 -2.42 2.19 11.46
N VAL A 170 -1.43 2.62 10.66
CA VAL A 170 -0.28 3.36 11.18
C VAL A 170 -0.67 4.74 11.69
N VAL A 171 -1.56 5.45 10.99
CA VAL A 171 -2.08 6.73 11.48
C VAL A 171 -2.73 6.57 12.85
N LEU A 172 -3.51 5.50 13.05
CA LEU A 172 -4.10 5.19 14.35
C LEU A 172 -3.03 4.92 15.41
N LEU A 173 -2.06 4.04 15.13
CA LEU A 173 -1.00 3.71 16.10
C LEU A 173 -0.15 4.94 16.46
N ARG A 174 0.18 5.80 15.49
CA ARG A 174 0.89 7.06 15.75
C ARG A 174 0.06 8.02 16.63
N ALA A 175 -1.24 8.14 16.36
CA ALA A 175 -2.12 8.97 17.18
C ALA A 175 -2.24 8.46 18.62
N LEU A 176 -2.37 7.15 18.81
CA LEU A 176 -2.36 6.54 20.16
C LEU A 176 -1.04 6.81 20.87
N LYS A 177 0.10 6.63 20.21
CA LYS A 177 1.44 6.88 20.76
C LYS A 177 1.60 8.36 21.17
N GLN A 178 1.18 9.29 20.31
CA GLN A 178 1.22 10.74 20.60
C GLN A 178 0.33 11.12 21.80
N ALA A 179 -0.81 10.45 21.95
CA ALA A 179 -1.73 10.65 23.08
C ALA A 179 -1.29 9.91 24.37
N GLY A 180 -0.21 9.15 24.34
CA GLY A 180 0.27 8.35 25.47
C GLY A 180 -0.65 7.15 25.81
N ILE A 181 -1.44 6.67 24.84
CA ILE A 181 -2.35 5.53 25.00
C ILE A 181 -1.62 4.27 24.54
N LYS A 182 -1.54 3.28 25.43
CA LYS A 182 -0.96 1.97 25.10
C LYS A 182 -1.95 1.16 24.24
N TYR A 183 -1.42 0.26 23.41
CA TYR A 183 -2.25 -0.59 22.57
C TYR A 183 -3.16 -1.52 23.39
N ASP A 184 -2.72 -1.94 24.59
CA ASP A 184 -3.52 -2.74 25.53
C ASP A 184 -4.63 -1.91 26.23
N ASP A 185 -4.62 -0.59 26.14
CA ASP A 185 -5.65 0.28 26.68
C ASP A 185 -6.86 0.44 25.72
N VAL A 186 -6.79 -0.16 24.53
CA VAL A 186 -7.83 -0.11 23.48
C VAL A 186 -8.09 -1.49 22.89
N GLU A 187 -9.24 -1.69 22.26
CA GLU A 187 -9.51 -2.91 21.48
C GLU A 187 -9.27 -2.62 20.00
N LEU A 188 -8.15 -3.09 19.45
CA LEU A 188 -7.87 -3.00 18.02
C LEU A 188 -8.64 -4.08 17.27
N VAL A 189 -9.68 -3.70 16.53
CA VAL A 189 -10.51 -4.63 15.76
C VAL A 189 -9.91 -4.79 14.36
N PRO A 190 -9.38 -5.98 14.02
CA PRO A 190 -8.70 -6.19 12.74
C PRO A 190 -9.70 -6.18 11.58
N LEU A 191 -9.58 -5.20 10.71
CA LEU A 191 -10.42 -4.98 9.53
C LEU A 191 -9.55 -4.45 8.38
N THR A 192 -10.00 -4.60 7.15
CA THR A 192 -9.45 -3.86 6.01
C THR A 192 -10.12 -2.49 5.91
N SER A 193 -9.44 -1.50 5.34
CA SER A 193 -9.94 -0.11 5.31
C SER A 193 -11.28 0.07 4.57
N ASN A 194 -11.59 -0.80 3.61
CA ASN A 194 -12.87 -0.81 2.91
C ASN A 194 -14.04 -1.29 3.80
N GLN A 195 -13.75 -1.96 4.92
CA GLN A 195 -14.75 -2.41 5.90
C GLN A 195 -15.03 -1.37 7.01
N PHE A 196 -14.16 -0.36 7.16
CA PHE A 196 -14.21 0.60 8.26
C PHE A 196 -15.55 1.35 8.33
N LEU A 197 -16.01 1.84 7.18
CA LEU A 197 -17.25 2.59 7.11
C LEU A 197 -18.47 1.74 7.53
N THR A 198 -18.54 0.52 7.03
CA THR A 198 -19.62 -0.42 7.37
C THR A 198 -19.56 -0.81 8.85
N ALA A 199 -18.36 -1.03 9.41
CA ALA A 199 -18.18 -1.36 10.81
C ALA A 199 -18.60 -0.22 11.75
N LEU A 200 -18.30 1.04 11.39
CA LEU A 200 -18.80 2.22 12.11
C LEU A 200 -20.33 2.32 12.07
N GLN A 201 -20.92 2.17 10.87
CA GLN A 201 -22.38 2.22 10.68
C GLN A 201 -23.12 1.16 11.48
N ALA A 202 -22.54 -0.04 11.57
CA ALA A 202 -23.07 -1.16 12.31
C ALA A 202 -22.78 -1.10 13.83
N GLY A 203 -22.00 -0.11 14.29
CA GLY A 203 -21.59 0.00 15.71
C GLY A 203 -20.63 -1.11 16.16
N GLN A 204 -19.99 -1.82 15.22
CA GLN A 204 -19.01 -2.87 15.53
C GLN A 204 -17.70 -2.28 16.07
N VAL A 205 -17.40 -1.05 15.68
CA VAL A 205 -16.29 -0.24 16.21
C VAL A 205 -16.81 1.13 16.66
N ASP A 206 -16.15 1.72 17.65
CA ASP A 206 -16.48 3.05 18.13
C ASP A 206 -15.86 4.14 17.26
N ILE A 207 -14.67 3.85 16.69
CA ILE A 207 -13.86 4.79 15.94
C ILE A 207 -13.20 4.07 14.76
N ALA A 208 -13.10 4.77 13.62
CA ALA A 208 -12.31 4.31 12.49
C ALA A 208 -11.53 5.48 11.85
N PRO A 209 -10.26 5.28 11.47
CA PRO A 209 -9.53 6.23 10.64
C PRO A 209 -10.09 6.19 9.21
N LEU A 210 -10.74 7.26 8.78
CA LEU A 210 -11.27 7.43 7.43
C LEU A 210 -10.40 8.37 6.63
N ALA A 211 -10.21 8.08 5.35
CA ALA A 211 -9.61 9.03 4.44
C ALA A 211 -10.48 10.29 4.31
N ASN A 212 -9.85 11.46 4.14
CA ASN A 212 -10.53 12.73 4.03
C ASN A 212 -11.63 12.75 2.93
N GLN A 213 -11.46 11.94 1.87
CA GLN A 213 -12.47 11.84 0.81
C GLN A 213 -13.75 11.10 1.25
N GLN A 214 -13.67 10.22 2.24
CA GLN A 214 -14.81 9.39 2.70
C GLN A 214 -15.62 10.09 3.80
N SER A 215 -14.97 10.92 4.60
CA SER A 215 -15.57 11.52 5.79
C SER A 215 -16.76 12.46 5.52
N PRO A 216 -16.78 13.30 4.46
CA PRO A 216 -17.91 14.20 4.22
C PRO A 216 -19.22 13.46 3.94
N ALA A 217 -19.18 12.36 3.18
CA ALA A 217 -20.38 11.56 2.90
C ALA A 217 -20.89 10.88 4.17
N TYR A 218 -20.00 10.33 4.98
CA TYR A 218 -20.32 9.71 6.25
C TYR A 218 -20.95 10.72 7.23
N LEU A 219 -20.33 11.86 7.43
CA LEU A 219 -20.82 12.88 8.36
C LEU A 219 -22.12 13.53 7.90
N LYS A 220 -22.35 13.69 6.61
CA LYS A 220 -23.63 14.14 6.07
C LYS A 220 -24.77 13.19 6.43
N GLN A 221 -24.50 11.89 6.42
CA GLN A 221 -25.51 10.87 6.71
C GLN A 221 -25.74 10.66 8.20
N TYR A 222 -24.69 10.67 9.02
CA TYR A 222 -24.74 10.26 10.43
C TYR A 222 -24.45 11.38 11.44
N GLY A 223 -24.05 12.58 10.99
CA GLY A 223 -23.75 13.70 11.88
C GLY A 223 -24.92 14.14 12.75
N SER A 224 -26.16 14.16 12.19
CA SER A 224 -27.36 14.44 12.96
C SER A 224 -27.72 13.37 14.00
N GLN A 225 -27.08 12.19 13.87
CA GLN A 225 -27.21 11.07 14.82
C GLN A 225 -26.06 11.04 15.83
N GLY A 226 -25.23 12.09 15.91
CA GLY A 226 -24.13 12.21 16.86
C GLY A 226 -22.80 11.60 16.40
N ALA A 227 -22.67 11.20 15.12
CA ALA A 227 -21.37 10.88 14.55
C ALA A 227 -20.61 12.16 14.24
N HIS A 228 -19.30 12.19 14.53
CA HIS A 228 -18.46 13.35 14.24
C HIS A 228 -17.02 12.95 13.86
N ALA A 229 -16.26 13.92 13.40
CA ALA A 229 -14.87 13.77 13.04
C ALA A 229 -13.96 14.30 14.15
N ILE A 230 -12.92 13.55 14.45
CA ILE A 230 -11.81 13.95 15.31
C ILE A 230 -10.62 14.14 14.38
N THR A 231 -10.14 15.37 14.26
CA THR A 231 -8.97 15.69 13.44
C THR A 231 -7.69 15.20 14.10
N THR A 232 -6.66 14.98 13.30
CA THR A 232 -5.33 14.58 13.77
C THR A 232 -4.26 15.31 12.97
N ASP A 233 -3.13 15.60 13.60
CA ASP A 233 -1.93 16.14 12.94
C ASP A 233 -1.02 15.03 12.42
N VAL A 234 -1.41 13.76 12.59
CA VAL A 234 -0.63 12.63 12.10
C VAL A 234 -0.67 12.61 10.57
N VAL A 235 0.51 12.71 9.98
CA VAL A 235 0.70 12.61 8.54
C VAL A 235 1.07 11.18 8.20
N ASP A 236 0.53 10.64 7.10
CA ASP A 236 1.09 9.48 6.41
C ASP A 236 2.02 10.02 5.32
N LEU A 237 3.31 10.09 5.64
CA LEU A 237 4.29 10.86 4.87
C LEU A 237 4.48 10.32 3.46
N LEU A 238 4.47 8.99 3.27
CA LEU A 238 4.96 8.35 2.07
C LEU A 238 3.83 7.90 1.14
N ASN A 239 3.89 8.36 -0.10
CA ASN A 239 3.27 7.75 -1.26
C ASN A 239 4.40 7.32 -2.21
N LEU A 240 4.45 6.06 -2.61
CA LEU A 240 5.63 5.51 -3.24
C LEU A 240 5.30 4.55 -4.39
N LEU A 241 6.23 4.41 -5.33
CA LEU A 241 6.27 3.28 -6.27
C LEU A 241 7.19 2.20 -5.72
N TRP A 242 6.76 0.95 -5.87
CA TRP A 242 7.55 -0.22 -5.49
C TRP A 242 7.32 -1.37 -6.46
N ALA A 243 8.30 -2.27 -6.53
CA ALA A 243 8.32 -3.37 -7.47
C ALA A 243 9.01 -4.60 -6.88
N PRO A 244 8.63 -5.82 -7.29
CA PRO A 244 9.33 -7.05 -6.90
C PRO A 244 10.82 -7.01 -7.28
N THR A 245 11.68 -7.53 -6.42
CA THR A 245 13.13 -7.68 -6.73
C THR A 245 13.34 -8.48 -8.02
N SER A 246 12.50 -9.46 -8.30
CA SER A 246 12.57 -10.23 -9.57
C SER A 246 12.31 -9.39 -10.82
N VAL A 247 11.47 -8.35 -10.73
CA VAL A 247 11.25 -7.36 -11.80
C VAL A 247 12.47 -6.46 -11.96
N LEU A 248 13.06 -6.01 -10.84
CA LEU A 248 14.21 -5.11 -10.84
C LEU A 248 15.55 -5.79 -11.17
N ALA A 249 15.60 -7.12 -11.07
CA ALA A 249 16.72 -7.94 -11.50
C ALA A 249 16.74 -8.19 -13.04
N ASP A 250 15.59 -8.04 -13.70
CA ASP A 250 15.50 -8.00 -15.16
C ASP A 250 15.91 -6.61 -15.64
N SER A 251 17.02 -6.48 -16.35
CA SER A 251 17.58 -5.21 -16.79
C SER A 251 16.65 -4.41 -17.71
N ALA A 252 15.85 -5.08 -18.55
CA ALA A 252 14.89 -4.43 -19.43
C ALA A 252 13.70 -3.87 -18.63
N LYS A 253 13.16 -4.65 -17.70
CA LYS A 253 12.08 -4.19 -16.81
C LYS A 253 12.56 -3.11 -15.85
N ALA A 254 13.76 -3.23 -15.28
CA ALA A 254 14.34 -2.18 -14.43
C ALA A 254 14.49 -0.84 -15.19
N ALA A 255 14.93 -0.89 -16.46
CA ALA A 255 14.99 0.30 -17.32
C ALA A 255 13.58 0.87 -17.59
N ALA A 256 12.58 0.03 -17.81
CA ALA A 256 11.20 0.46 -18.01
C ALA A 256 10.61 1.10 -16.73
N VAL A 257 10.90 0.54 -15.55
CA VAL A 257 10.53 1.15 -14.25
C VAL A 257 11.19 2.51 -14.09
N ALA A 258 12.50 2.64 -14.41
CA ALA A 258 13.21 3.92 -14.36
C ALA A 258 12.60 4.95 -15.32
N ALA A 259 12.16 4.53 -16.49
CA ALA A 259 11.49 5.39 -17.48
C ALA A 259 10.04 5.74 -17.07
N TYR A 260 9.37 4.91 -16.30
CA TYR A 260 8.02 5.18 -15.77
C TYR A 260 8.02 6.24 -14.66
N ILE A 261 9.01 6.25 -13.78
CA ILE A 261 9.09 7.15 -12.62
C ILE A 261 8.92 8.65 -13.00
N PRO A 262 9.60 9.20 -14.02
CA PRO A 262 9.39 10.57 -14.48
C PRO A 262 7.96 10.86 -14.91
N LEU A 263 7.32 9.90 -15.57
CA LEU A 263 5.96 10.05 -16.08
C LEU A 263 4.95 10.03 -14.93
N TRP A 264 5.12 9.11 -13.98
CA TRP A 264 4.34 9.07 -12.74
C TRP A 264 4.46 10.38 -11.95
N ALA A 265 5.66 10.92 -11.76
CA ALA A 265 5.86 12.16 -11.05
C ALA A 265 5.17 13.34 -11.74
N LYS A 266 5.33 13.47 -13.07
CA LYS A 266 4.67 14.51 -13.87
C LYS A 266 3.14 14.37 -13.84
N GLY A 267 2.61 13.15 -13.90
CA GLY A 267 1.17 12.89 -13.80
C GLY A 267 0.59 13.34 -12.46
N GLN A 268 1.31 13.09 -11.34
CA GLN A 268 0.93 13.56 -10.01
C GLN A 268 0.92 15.09 -9.92
N VAL A 269 1.96 15.75 -10.46
CA VAL A 269 2.05 17.21 -10.51
C VAL A 269 0.91 17.77 -11.36
N TRP A 270 0.67 17.22 -12.54
CA TRP A 270 -0.40 17.67 -13.42
C TRP A 270 -1.78 17.62 -12.74
N ALA A 271 -2.11 16.52 -12.07
CA ALA A 271 -3.39 16.38 -11.36
C ALA A 271 -3.54 17.40 -10.23
N TYR A 272 -2.44 17.77 -9.56
CA TYR A 272 -2.42 18.80 -8.53
C TYR A 272 -2.60 20.23 -9.12
N GLU A 273 -1.95 20.53 -10.25
CA GLU A 273 -2.02 21.83 -10.93
C GLU A 273 -3.33 22.06 -11.69
N HIS A 274 -4.04 20.97 -12.06
CA HIS A 274 -5.26 21.04 -12.84
C HIS A 274 -6.45 20.41 -12.08
N PRO A 275 -6.79 20.91 -10.87
CA PRO A 275 -7.79 20.30 -10.01
C PRO A 275 -9.19 20.26 -10.63
N ASP A 276 -9.61 21.26 -11.43
CA ASP A 276 -10.92 21.27 -12.07
C ASP A 276 -11.03 20.19 -13.14
N ALA A 277 -10.00 20.01 -13.98
CA ALA A 277 -9.97 18.95 -14.98
C ALA A 277 -9.91 17.56 -14.32
N TRP A 278 -9.11 17.40 -13.26
CA TRP A 278 -9.04 16.16 -12.48
C TRP A 278 -10.37 15.84 -11.79
N ASN A 279 -11.06 16.84 -11.23
CA ASN A 279 -12.38 16.69 -10.63
C ASN A 279 -13.39 16.15 -11.64
N GLU A 280 -13.45 16.75 -12.83
CA GLU A 280 -14.40 16.36 -13.86
C GLU A 280 -14.13 14.94 -14.38
N GLU A 281 -12.88 14.65 -14.77
CA GLU A 281 -12.55 13.41 -15.46
C GLU A 281 -12.44 12.20 -14.49
N PHE A 282 -11.87 12.41 -13.31
CA PHE A 282 -11.68 11.32 -12.35
C PHE A 282 -12.85 11.21 -11.37
N TYR A 283 -13.11 12.26 -10.58
CA TYR A 283 -14.10 12.12 -9.50
C TYR A 283 -15.53 12.08 -10.02
N VAL A 284 -15.87 12.93 -10.99
CA VAL A 284 -17.25 12.97 -11.52
C VAL A 284 -17.51 11.80 -12.47
N LYS A 285 -16.70 11.66 -13.54
CA LYS A 285 -16.96 10.66 -14.60
C LYS A 285 -16.62 9.23 -14.16
N THR A 286 -15.54 9.02 -13.38
CA THR A 286 -15.08 7.68 -13.01
C THR A 286 -15.64 7.24 -11.67
N GLN A 287 -15.75 8.15 -10.68
CA GLN A 287 -16.18 7.83 -9.31
C GLN A 287 -17.67 8.14 -9.06
N ASN A 288 -18.38 8.71 -10.03
CA ASN A 288 -19.79 9.13 -9.91
C ASN A 288 -20.06 10.08 -8.73
N LEU A 289 -19.09 10.93 -8.37
CA LEU A 289 -19.27 11.96 -7.36
C LEU A 289 -19.88 13.23 -8.00
N THR A 290 -20.55 14.05 -7.19
CA THR A 290 -20.91 15.40 -7.64
C THR A 290 -19.67 16.29 -7.72
N LEU A 291 -19.69 17.32 -8.59
CA LEU A 291 -18.58 18.26 -8.70
C LEU A 291 -18.28 18.97 -7.36
N ALA A 292 -19.30 19.24 -6.54
CA ALA A 292 -19.12 19.83 -5.21
C ALA A 292 -18.32 18.89 -4.26
N GLN A 293 -18.61 17.58 -4.28
CA GLN A 293 -17.85 16.58 -3.53
C GLN A 293 -16.41 16.48 -4.05
N ALA A 294 -16.23 16.44 -5.38
CA ALA A 294 -14.91 16.41 -6.01
C ALA A 294 -14.04 17.60 -5.59
N ARG A 295 -14.60 18.83 -5.65
CA ARG A 295 -13.90 20.05 -5.22
C ARG A 295 -13.55 20.04 -3.73
N SER A 296 -14.40 19.49 -2.87
CA SER A 296 -14.11 19.34 -1.44
C SER A 296 -12.92 18.40 -1.20
N ILE A 297 -12.77 17.34 -2.01
CA ILE A 297 -11.64 16.42 -1.96
C ILE A 297 -10.35 17.10 -2.41
N THR A 298 -10.36 17.74 -3.58
CA THR A 298 -9.15 18.38 -4.14
C THR A 298 -8.70 19.60 -3.36
N ALA A 299 -9.60 20.30 -2.66
CA ALA A 299 -9.24 21.37 -1.71
C ALA A 299 -8.35 20.87 -0.56
N LEU A 300 -8.41 19.60 -0.22
CA LEU A 300 -7.58 18.95 0.81
C LEU A 300 -6.35 18.25 0.23
N ALA A 301 -6.14 18.30 -1.09
CA ALA A 301 -5.04 17.59 -1.73
C ALA A 301 -3.68 18.08 -1.23
N ASN A 302 -2.77 17.15 -1.05
CA ASN A 302 -1.36 17.44 -0.76
C ASN A 302 -0.65 17.86 -2.06
N LYS A 303 0.22 18.87 -1.96
CA LYS A 303 1.20 19.16 -3.00
C LYS A 303 2.14 17.95 -3.10
N PRO A 304 2.31 17.32 -4.30
CA PRO A 304 3.24 16.22 -4.45
C PRO A 304 4.67 16.72 -4.35
N LEU A 305 5.51 16.07 -3.53
CA LEU A 305 6.89 16.45 -3.32
C LEU A 305 7.80 15.25 -3.58
N PHE A 306 8.75 15.42 -4.50
CA PHE A 306 9.68 14.36 -4.93
C PHE A 306 11.09 14.69 -4.45
N PRO A 307 11.53 14.18 -3.28
CA PRO A 307 12.81 14.53 -2.71
C PRO A 307 13.98 14.00 -3.54
N PRO A 308 15.05 14.81 -3.75
CA PRO A 308 16.26 14.34 -4.44
C PRO A 308 17.05 13.32 -3.61
N SER A 309 16.93 13.35 -2.29
CA SER A 309 17.49 12.38 -1.35
C SER A 309 16.38 11.72 -0.54
N TRP A 310 16.50 10.41 -0.32
CA TRP A 310 15.50 9.64 0.42
C TRP A 310 15.79 9.52 1.92
N THR A 311 16.71 10.29 2.47
CA THR A 311 17.10 10.23 3.89
C THR A 311 15.90 10.39 4.82
N GLU A 312 15.06 11.40 4.60
CA GLU A 312 13.84 11.63 5.39
C GLU A 312 12.86 10.46 5.28
N ALA A 313 12.64 9.98 4.05
CA ALA A 313 11.73 8.88 3.79
C ALA A 313 12.18 7.58 4.45
N VAL A 314 13.48 7.28 4.45
CA VAL A 314 14.05 6.10 5.13
C VAL A 314 13.89 6.22 6.65
N THR A 315 14.15 7.40 7.21
CA THR A 315 13.94 7.64 8.64
C THR A 315 12.48 7.42 9.03
N TRP A 316 11.55 7.99 8.27
CA TRP A 316 10.11 7.82 8.49
C TRP A 316 9.67 6.36 8.37
N GLU A 317 10.17 5.65 7.36
CA GLU A 317 9.85 4.24 7.14
C GLU A 317 10.40 3.36 8.26
N GLN A 318 11.60 3.69 8.81
CA GLN A 318 12.14 3.01 9.98
C GLN A 318 11.27 3.24 11.22
N GLU A 319 10.85 4.49 11.47
CA GLU A 319 9.92 4.78 12.56
C GLU A 319 8.59 4.04 12.42
N THR A 320 8.10 3.88 11.18
CA THR A 320 6.89 3.12 10.88
C THR A 320 7.09 1.64 11.18
N ALA A 321 8.22 1.05 10.77
CA ALA A 321 8.54 -0.34 11.04
C ALA A 321 8.73 -0.59 12.55
N ASP A 322 9.39 0.34 13.25
CA ASP A 322 9.60 0.27 14.70
C ASP A 322 8.26 0.34 15.45
N LEU A 323 7.35 1.24 15.03
CA LEU A 323 6.00 1.36 15.60
C LEU A 323 5.19 0.05 15.45
N LEU A 324 5.25 -0.55 14.27
CA LEU A 324 4.61 -1.84 14.01
C LEU A 324 5.25 -2.97 14.83
N ALA A 325 6.55 -2.93 15.03
CA ALA A 325 7.27 -3.91 15.87
C ALA A 325 6.94 -3.76 17.37
N GLU A 326 6.84 -2.52 17.87
CA GLU A 326 6.35 -2.24 19.23
C GLU A 326 4.97 -2.84 19.49
N GLY A 327 4.08 -2.79 18.48
CA GLY A 327 2.75 -3.39 18.57
C GLY A 327 2.72 -4.91 18.35
N GLY A 328 3.87 -5.55 18.09
CA GLY A 328 3.93 -6.98 17.78
C GLY A 328 3.38 -7.37 16.41
N PHE A 329 3.15 -6.40 15.51
CA PHE A 329 2.57 -6.63 14.19
C PHE A 329 3.58 -7.10 13.17
N VAL A 330 4.86 -6.77 13.35
CA VAL A 330 5.99 -7.22 12.54
C VAL A 330 7.18 -7.53 13.44
N LYS A 331 8.21 -8.21 12.93
CA LYS A 331 9.52 -8.30 13.61
C LYS A 331 10.32 -7.05 13.28
N ALA A 332 11.10 -6.56 14.25
CA ALA A 332 12.02 -5.45 14.04
C ALA A 332 13.07 -5.77 12.96
N PHE A 333 13.31 -4.85 12.05
CA PHE A 333 14.32 -4.96 11.00
C PHE A 333 14.79 -3.58 10.53
N LYS A 334 15.86 -3.53 9.74
CA LYS A 334 16.37 -2.30 9.14
C LYS A 334 15.74 -2.09 7.76
N VAL A 335 15.03 -0.98 7.58
CA VAL A 335 14.27 -0.69 6.36
C VAL A 335 15.11 -0.29 5.16
N ASP A 336 16.40 0.00 5.32
CA ASP A 336 17.29 0.33 4.19
C ASP A 336 17.23 -0.71 3.07
N SER A 337 17.05 -1.98 3.44
CA SER A 337 16.90 -3.09 2.49
C SER A 337 15.64 -3.00 1.62
N LEU A 338 14.66 -2.19 2.00
CA LEU A 338 13.45 -1.96 1.19
C LEU A 338 13.67 -0.99 0.02
N PHE A 339 14.78 -0.23 0.00
CA PHE A 339 15.01 0.82 -0.98
C PHE A 339 16.02 0.39 -2.02
N ASP A 340 15.67 0.51 -3.31
CA ASP A 340 16.63 0.37 -4.40
C ASP A 340 17.19 1.75 -4.77
N ARG A 341 18.36 2.06 -4.23
CA ARG A 341 19.01 3.37 -4.37
C ARG A 341 19.43 3.73 -5.80
N ARG A 342 19.42 2.79 -6.73
CA ARG A 342 19.67 3.08 -8.16
C ARG A 342 18.65 4.06 -8.74
N PHE A 343 17.44 4.12 -8.16
CA PHE A 343 16.33 4.96 -8.60
C PHE A 343 16.24 6.30 -7.86
N GLU A 344 17.06 6.51 -6.82
CA GLU A 344 17.02 7.74 -6.00
C GLU A 344 17.21 9.00 -6.86
N GLY A 345 16.37 9.99 -6.64
CA GLY A 345 16.41 11.28 -7.35
C GLY A 345 15.87 11.28 -8.78
N ILE A 346 15.45 10.13 -9.37
CA ILE A 346 14.90 10.10 -10.73
C ILE A 346 13.61 10.95 -10.81
N ALA A 347 12.69 10.77 -9.87
CA ALA A 347 11.45 11.56 -9.81
C ALA A 347 11.73 13.06 -9.64
N ALA A 348 12.64 13.42 -8.72
CA ALA A 348 13.02 14.81 -8.46
C ALA A 348 13.57 15.53 -9.69
N LYS A 349 14.37 14.84 -10.50
CA LYS A 349 14.95 15.40 -11.75
C LYS A 349 13.87 15.69 -12.81
N ALA A 350 12.74 15.04 -12.74
CA ALA A 350 11.66 15.13 -13.74
C ALA A 350 10.67 16.27 -13.51
N VAL A 351 10.70 16.90 -12.33
CA VAL A 351 9.74 17.93 -11.92
C VAL A 351 10.42 19.26 -11.66
N ALA A 352 9.64 20.35 -11.63
CA ALA A 352 10.13 21.69 -11.30
C ALA A 352 10.68 21.74 -9.86
N ALA A 353 11.55 22.74 -9.58
CA ALA A 353 12.25 22.86 -8.31
C ALA A 353 11.31 22.91 -7.09
N GLU A 354 10.16 23.55 -7.24
CA GLU A 354 9.13 23.69 -6.19
C GLU A 354 8.47 22.37 -5.78
N TYR A 355 8.66 21.28 -6.56
CA TYR A 355 8.18 19.92 -6.29
C TYR A 355 9.29 18.98 -5.79
N ARG A 356 10.49 19.48 -5.40
CA ARG A 356 11.67 18.68 -5.06
C ARG A 356 12.00 18.61 -3.57
N SER A 357 11.27 19.25 -2.73
CA SER A 357 11.62 19.34 -1.28
C SER A 357 11.24 18.12 -0.47
#